data_a777910914fbc19baba10d4b1fb5ef30
#
_entry.id   a777910914fbc19baba10d4b1fb5ef30
#
_cell.length_a   1.000
_cell.length_b   1.000
_cell.length_c   1.000
_cell.angle_alpha   90.00
_cell.angle_beta   90.00
_cell.angle_gamma   90.00
#
_symmetry.space_group_name_H-M   'P 1'
#
loop_
_entity.id
_entity.type
_entity.pdbx_description
1 polymer ?
#
loop_
_entity_poly.entity_id
_entity_poly.type
_entity_poly.pdbx_seq_one_letter_code
_entity_poly.pdbx_strand_id
1 'polypeptide(L)'
;MNKNLKVLALKYRPKIFKDLIGQEIIAKTIYNSIKHDRSANAYLFTGIRGVGKTTIARIVAKSLNCLKGIDNLCSEDLCENCNAISNSNHIDVLEMDAASKTGVDDVRDLIEFSRYGPTSSKYKIFIIDEVHMLSKQAFNALLKLSLIHISEPTRPR
;
A
#
# COMPACT_ATOMS: atom_id res chain seq x y z
N MET A 1 17.14 -26.38 16.52
CA MET A 1 15.70 -26.04 16.48
C MET A 1 15.53 -24.56 16.85
N ASN A 2 15.66 -23.64 15.88
CA ASN A 2 15.36 -22.22 16.11
C ASN A 2 13.89 -21.99 15.79
N LYS A 3 13.02 -22.02 16.81
CA LYS A 3 11.69 -21.46 16.73
C LYS A 3 11.85 -19.94 16.55
N ASN A 4 11.63 -19.43 15.33
CA ASN A 4 11.48 -18.01 15.07
C ASN A 4 10.40 -17.45 16.00
N LEU A 5 10.81 -16.85 17.11
CA LEU A 5 9.96 -16.05 17.98
C LEU A 5 9.53 -14.81 17.19
N LYS A 6 8.46 -14.95 16.39
CA LYS A 6 7.83 -13.78 15.78
C LYS A 6 7.35 -12.87 16.90
N VAL A 7 7.82 -11.62 16.89
CA VAL A 7 7.34 -10.59 17.83
C VAL A 7 5.82 -10.59 17.83
N LEU A 8 5.18 -10.59 19.00
CA LEU A 8 3.71 -10.67 19.14
C LEU A 8 2.98 -9.63 18.27
N ALA A 9 3.52 -8.43 18.14
CA ALA A 9 2.98 -7.38 17.29
C ALA A 9 2.92 -7.76 15.80
N LEU A 10 3.82 -8.62 15.32
CA LEU A 10 3.80 -9.13 13.94
C LEU A 10 2.87 -10.33 13.81
N LYS A 11 2.76 -11.16 14.85
CA LYS A 11 1.89 -12.34 14.86
C LYS A 11 0.41 -11.96 14.81
N TYR A 12 0.03 -10.93 15.57
CA TYR A 12 -1.37 -10.46 15.68
C TYR A 12 -1.68 -9.27 14.78
N ARG A 13 -0.81 -8.93 13.82
CA ARG A 13 -1.07 -7.85 12.88
C ARG A 13 -2.29 -8.19 12.02
N PRO A 14 -3.30 -7.30 11.91
CA PRO A 14 -4.45 -7.49 11.04
C PRO A 14 -4.03 -7.81 9.61
N LYS A 15 -4.66 -8.79 8.99
CA LYS A 15 -4.34 -9.28 7.66
C LYS A 15 -5.36 -8.87 6.61
N ILE A 16 -6.60 -8.65 7.02
CA ILE A 16 -7.74 -8.26 6.19
C ILE A 16 -8.53 -7.15 6.87
N PHE A 17 -9.43 -6.50 6.14
CA PHE A 17 -10.25 -5.41 6.67
C PHE A 17 -11.10 -5.80 7.89
N LYS A 18 -11.58 -7.04 7.95
CA LYS A 18 -12.40 -7.55 9.07
C LYS A 18 -11.64 -7.65 10.39
N ASP A 19 -10.31 -7.73 10.33
CA ASP A 19 -9.47 -7.83 11.53
C ASP A 19 -9.18 -6.45 12.15
N LEU A 20 -9.58 -5.36 11.51
CA LEU A 20 -9.34 -3.99 11.97
C LEU A 20 -10.36 -3.63 13.06
N ILE A 21 -9.89 -3.51 14.29
CA ILE A 21 -10.70 -3.14 15.45
C ILE A 21 -10.66 -1.62 15.64
N GLY A 22 -11.83 -1.00 15.84
CA GLY A 22 -11.94 0.45 16.08
C GLY A 22 -11.80 1.32 14.82
N GLN A 23 -11.72 0.72 13.64
CA GLN A 23 -11.63 1.42 12.35
C GLN A 23 -12.59 0.83 11.30
N GLU A 24 -13.69 0.29 11.75
CA GLU A 24 -14.64 -0.45 10.91
C GLU A 24 -15.24 0.42 9.81
N ILE A 25 -15.51 1.71 10.10
CA ILE A 25 -16.08 2.65 9.13
C ILE A 25 -15.10 2.91 7.99
N ILE A 26 -13.83 3.19 8.31
CA ILE A 26 -12.78 3.43 7.32
C ILE A 26 -12.54 2.16 6.49
N ALA A 27 -12.43 1.02 7.16
CA ALA A 27 -12.25 -0.28 6.52
C ALA A 27 -13.37 -0.58 5.51
N LYS A 28 -14.63 -0.38 5.91
CA LYS A 28 -15.82 -0.61 5.07
C LYS A 28 -15.86 0.37 3.89
N THR A 29 -15.51 1.63 4.12
CA THR A 29 -15.50 2.66 3.06
C THR A 29 -14.47 2.32 1.99
N ILE A 30 -13.24 1.97 2.38
CA ILE A 30 -12.17 1.60 1.45
C ILE A 30 -12.54 0.29 0.72
N TYR A 31 -13.01 -0.71 1.44
CA TYR A 31 -13.46 -1.98 0.85
C TYR A 31 -14.50 -1.75 -0.25
N ASN A 32 -15.57 -0.98 0.04
CA ASN A 32 -16.62 -0.68 -0.92
C ASN A 32 -16.09 0.11 -2.13
N SER A 33 -15.18 1.06 -1.91
CA SER A 33 -14.54 1.84 -2.97
C SER A 33 -13.78 0.93 -3.94
N ILE A 34 -12.97 0.02 -3.43
CA ILE A 34 -12.21 -0.94 -4.25
C ILE A 34 -13.16 -1.92 -4.96
N LYS A 35 -14.17 -2.44 -4.25
CA LYS A 35 -15.13 -3.40 -4.79
C LYS A 35 -15.93 -2.85 -5.98
N HIS A 36 -16.21 -1.56 -5.98
CA HIS A 36 -16.95 -0.89 -7.06
C HIS A 36 -16.04 -0.22 -8.10
N ASP A 37 -14.74 -0.56 -8.17
CA ASP A 37 -13.74 0.03 -9.07
C ASP A 37 -13.67 1.58 -8.97
N ARG A 38 -13.93 2.12 -7.78
CA ARG A 38 -13.85 3.55 -7.44
C ARG A 38 -12.74 3.83 -6.45
N SER A 39 -11.66 3.06 -6.54
CA SER A 39 -10.49 3.26 -5.71
C SER A 39 -9.86 4.63 -5.97
N ALA A 40 -9.51 5.35 -4.90
CA ALA A 40 -8.76 6.58 -5.03
C ALA A 40 -7.32 6.29 -5.50
N ASN A 41 -6.75 7.23 -6.27
CA ASN A 41 -5.35 7.13 -6.72
C ASN A 41 -4.36 7.32 -5.57
N ALA A 42 -4.76 8.00 -4.50
CA ALA A 42 -3.97 8.20 -3.30
C ALA A 42 -4.83 8.15 -2.04
N TYR A 43 -4.31 7.53 -0.99
CA TYR A 43 -4.89 7.50 0.36
C TYR A 43 -3.91 8.14 1.33
N LEU A 44 -4.38 9.07 2.13
CA LEU A 44 -3.60 9.67 3.21
C LEU A 44 -4.16 9.21 4.56
N PHE A 45 -3.40 8.38 5.27
CA PHE A 45 -3.75 7.92 6.61
C PHE A 45 -3.11 8.83 7.66
N THR A 46 -3.95 9.52 8.43
CA THR A 46 -3.52 10.40 9.52
C THR A 46 -3.89 9.82 10.88
N GLY A 47 -3.18 10.21 11.91
CA GLY A 47 -3.44 9.76 13.29
C GLY A 47 -2.16 9.54 14.09
N ILE A 48 -2.32 9.24 15.37
CA ILE A 48 -1.20 8.98 16.28
C ILE A 48 -0.39 7.75 15.86
N ARG A 49 0.86 7.68 16.35
CA ARG A 49 1.72 6.51 16.09
C ARG A 49 1.10 5.26 16.72
N GLY A 50 1.22 4.13 16.04
CA GLY A 50 0.73 2.84 16.53
C GLY A 50 -0.75 2.54 16.25
N VAL A 51 -1.52 3.46 15.66
CA VAL A 51 -2.94 3.26 15.34
C VAL A 51 -3.19 2.31 14.14
N GLY A 52 -2.13 1.83 13.50
CA GLY A 52 -2.22 0.84 12.43
C GLY A 52 -2.22 1.41 11.01
N LYS A 53 -1.78 2.67 10.79
CA LYS A 53 -1.74 3.31 9.45
C LYS A 53 -1.05 2.45 8.39
N THR A 54 0.17 2.00 8.66
CA THR A 54 0.94 1.13 7.76
C THR A 54 0.26 -0.22 7.54
N THR A 55 -0.41 -0.75 8.56
CA THR A 55 -1.18 -1.99 8.46
C THR A 55 -2.35 -1.84 7.49
N ILE A 56 -3.12 -0.75 7.60
CA ILE A 56 -4.21 -0.45 6.66
C ILE A 56 -3.68 -0.28 5.25
N ALA A 57 -2.58 0.46 5.06
CA ALA A 57 -1.96 0.65 3.75
C ALA A 57 -1.59 -0.70 3.09
N ARG A 58 -1.02 -1.63 3.85
CA ARG A 58 -0.72 -2.98 3.35
C ARG A 58 -1.97 -3.81 3.04
N ILE A 59 -3.05 -3.69 3.83
CA ILE A 59 -4.33 -4.35 3.53
C ILE A 59 -4.93 -3.80 2.24
N VAL A 60 -4.88 -2.49 2.02
CA VAL A 60 -5.31 -1.85 0.77
C VAL A 60 -4.50 -2.37 -0.42
N ALA A 61 -3.17 -2.42 -0.30
CA ALA A 61 -2.29 -2.94 -1.34
C ALA A 61 -2.60 -4.40 -1.69
N LYS A 62 -2.83 -5.24 -0.67
CA LYS A 62 -3.26 -6.63 -0.86
C LYS A 62 -4.62 -6.70 -1.55
N SER A 63 -5.58 -5.87 -1.16
CA SER A 63 -6.93 -5.88 -1.74
C SER A 63 -6.93 -5.52 -3.23
N LEU A 64 -6.04 -4.62 -3.63
CA LEU A 64 -5.88 -4.21 -5.03
C LEU A 64 -5.17 -5.26 -5.89
N ASN A 65 -4.22 -5.99 -5.32
CA ASN A 65 -3.34 -6.93 -6.05
C ASN A 65 -3.54 -8.41 -5.69
N CYS A 66 -4.56 -8.76 -4.89
CA CYS A 66 -4.85 -10.14 -4.54
C CYS A 66 -5.32 -10.94 -5.75
N LEU A 67 -4.72 -12.09 -6.01
CA LEU A 67 -5.11 -12.99 -7.10
C LEU A 67 -6.50 -13.59 -6.90
N LYS A 68 -6.98 -13.71 -5.66
CA LYS A 68 -8.32 -14.21 -5.31
C LYS A 68 -9.40 -13.12 -5.30
N GLY A 69 -9.01 -11.86 -5.57
CA GLY A 69 -9.88 -10.69 -5.55
C GLY A 69 -10.23 -10.20 -4.15
N ILE A 70 -10.92 -9.05 -4.08
CA ILE A 70 -11.22 -8.37 -2.82
C ILE A 70 -12.22 -9.14 -1.94
N ASP A 71 -13.21 -9.80 -2.55
CA ASP A 71 -14.25 -10.56 -1.82
C ASP A 71 -13.67 -11.79 -1.11
N ASN A 72 -12.56 -12.34 -1.64
CA ASN A 72 -11.85 -13.51 -1.12
C ASN A 72 -10.43 -13.16 -0.69
N LEU A 73 -10.23 -11.97 -0.12
CA LEU A 73 -8.93 -11.50 0.31
C LEU A 73 -8.25 -12.51 1.27
N CYS A 74 -7.04 -12.88 0.94
CA CYS A 74 -6.28 -13.91 1.66
C CYS A 74 -6.00 -13.51 3.11
N SER A 75 -6.45 -14.32 4.07
CA SER A 75 -6.18 -14.16 5.51
C SER A 75 -5.14 -15.17 6.03
N GLU A 76 -5.31 -16.45 5.73
CA GLU A 76 -4.44 -17.53 6.19
C GLU A 76 -3.65 -18.16 5.05
N ASP A 77 -4.36 -18.57 4.00
CA ASP A 77 -3.76 -19.17 2.80
C ASP A 77 -3.45 -18.06 1.79
N LEU A 78 -2.27 -17.47 1.95
CA LEU A 78 -1.84 -16.32 1.15
C LEU A 78 -1.46 -16.74 -0.27
N CYS A 79 -2.07 -16.07 -1.27
CA CYS A 79 -1.56 -16.15 -2.63
C CYS A 79 -0.17 -15.50 -2.73
N GLU A 80 0.52 -15.73 -3.84
CA GLU A 80 1.89 -15.23 -4.05
C GLU A 80 2.00 -13.72 -3.81
N ASN A 81 1.11 -12.92 -4.41
CA ASN A 81 1.11 -11.47 -4.23
C ASN A 81 0.87 -11.07 -2.77
N CYS A 82 -0.14 -11.65 -2.10
CA CYS A 82 -0.43 -11.32 -0.70
C CYS A 82 0.72 -11.71 0.24
N ASN A 83 1.41 -12.82 -0.04
CA ASN A 83 2.59 -13.24 0.72
C ASN A 83 3.75 -12.25 0.51
N ALA A 84 4.05 -11.90 -0.73
CA ALA A 84 5.11 -10.94 -1.06
C ALA A 84 4.85 -9.55 -0.45
N ILE A 85 3.60 -9.04 -0.51
CA ILE A 85 3.22 -7.76 0.09
C ILE A 85 3.34 -7.81 1.62
N SER A 86 2.93 -8.92 2.25
CA SER A 86 3.05 -9.09 3.71
C SER A 86 4.49 -9.08 4.20
N ASN A 87 5.42 -9.51 3.37
CA ASN A 87 6.86 -9.56 3.65
C ASN A 87 7.62 -8.34 3.11
N SER A 88 6.92 -7.32 2.55
CA SER A 88 7.50 -6.10 1.96
C SER A 88 8.54 -6.39 0.85
N ASN A 89 8.32 -7.42 0.05
CA ASN A 89 9.21 -7.83 -1.05
C ASN A 89 8.50 -8.00 -2.40
N HIS A 90 7.31 -7.40 -2.57
CA HIS A 90 6.59 -7.44 -3.83
C HIS A 90 7.16 -6.44 -4.84
N ILE A 91 7.40 -6.87 -6.09
CA ILE A 91 8.03 -6.03 -7.12
C ILE A 91 7.21 -4.79 -7.51
N ASP A 92 5.88 -4.88 -7.47
CA ASP A 92 4.98 -3.77 -7.81
C ASP A 92 4.42 -3.03 -6.58
N VAL A 93 4.82 -3.41 -5.36
CA VAL A 93 4.40 -2.74 -4.12
C VAL A 93 5.65 -2.33 -3.35
N LEU A 94 6.02 -1.07 -3.49
CA LEU A 94 7.20 -0.50 -2.84
C LEU A 94 6.81 0.17 -1.54
N GLU A 95 7.50 -0.19 -0.47
CA GLU A 95 7.35 0.41 0.84
C GLU A 95 8.60 1.22 1.18
N MET A 96 8.43 2.50 1.50
CA MET A 96 9.48 3.42 1.87
C MET A 96 9.15 4.10 3.19
N ASP A 97 10.15 4.18 4.07
CA ASP A 97 10.09 5.01 5.27
C ASP A 97 10.77 6.35 4.98
N ALA A 98 9.98 7.42 4.95
CA ALA A 98 10.46 8.76 4.70
C ALA A 98 11.33 9.34 5.84
N ALA A 99 11.31 8.73 7.03
CA ALA A 99 12.20 9.12 8.11
C ALA A 99 13.66 8.68 7.85
N SER A 100 13.84 7.56 7.15
CA SER A 100 15.17 7.04 6.77
C SER A 100 15.63 7.48 5.39
N LYS A 101 14.72 7.89 4.49
CA LYS A 101 14.97 8.31 3.12
C LYS A 101 14.31 9.67 2.86
N THR A 102 14.97 10.74 3.29
CA THR A 102 14.44 12.11 3.23
C THR A 102 14.87 12.87 1.98
N GLY A 103 15.78 12.30 1.20
CA GLY A 103 16.40 12.96 0.04
C GLY A 103 15.45 13.15 -1.14
N VAL A 104 15.69 14.22 -1.90
CA VAL A 104 14.99 14.47 -3.17
C VAL A 104 15.32 13.37 -4.19
N ASP A 105 16.52 12.81 -4.13
CA ASP A 105 16.97 11.78 -5.05
C ASP A 105 16.24 10.45 -4.80
N ASP A 106 16.00 10.06 -3.53
CA ASP A 106 15.20 8.87 -3.19
C ASP A 106 13.79 8.94 -3.78
N VAL A 107 13.18 10.15 -3.77
CA VAL A 107 11.85 10.37 -4.35
C VAL A 107 11.91 10.40 -5.88
N ARG A 108 12.99 10.90 -6.48
CA ARG A 108 13.18 10.84 -7.94
C ARG A 108 13.24 9.40 -8.44
N ASP A 109 13.93 8.51 -7.73
CA ASP A 109 13.97 7.09 -8.07
C ASP A 109 12.57 6.46 -8.05
N LEU A 110 11.73 6.81 -7.05
CA LEU A 110 10.33 6.39 -7.02
C LEU A 110 9.53 6.93 -8.21
N ILE A 111 9.75 8.21 -8.57
CA ILE A 111 9.10 8.84 -9.71
C ILE A 111 9.49 8.14 -11.01
N GLU A 112 10.76 7.86 -11.20
CA GLU A 112 11.24 7.16 -12.37
C GLU A 112 10.67 5.74 -12.43
N PHE A 113 10.69 5.01 -11.32
CA PHE A 113 10.09 3.69 -11.22
C PHE A 113 8.58 3.69 -11.48
N SER A 114 7.86 4.78 -11.15
CA SER A 114 6.42 4.90 -11.39
C SER A 114 6.04 5.04 -12.87
N ARG A 115 6.98 5.48 -13.72
CA ARG A 115 6.76 5.64 -15.16
C ARG A 115 6.57 4.30 -15.89
N TYR A 116 7.08 3.23 -15.28
CA TYR A 116 6.88 1.89 -15.80
C TYR A 116 5.60 1.29 -15.19
N GLY A 117 4.78 0.66 -16.03
CA GLY A 117 3.58 -0.04 -15.57
C GLY A 117 3.89 -1.16 -14.56
N PRO A 118 2.87 -1.76 -13.94
CA PRO A 118 3.06 -2.93 -13.08
C PRO A 118 3.59 -4.11 -13.91
N THR A 119 4.44 -4.92 -13.27
CA THR A 119 5.14 -6.05 -13.92
C THR A 119 4.41 -7.37 -13.71
N SER A 120 3.95 -7.62 -12.49
CA SER A 120 3.37 -8.91 -12.07
C SER A 120 1.98 -8.80 -11.46
N SER A 121 1.49 -7.60 -11.21
CA SER A 121 0.21 -7.36 -10.55
C SER A 121 -0.67 -6.36 -11.30
N LYS A 122 -1.91 -6.16 -10.82
CA LYS A 122 -2.86 -5.23 -11.46
C LYS A 122 -2.47 -3.77 -11.29
N TYR A 123 -1.92 -3.42 -10.11
CA TYR A 123 -1.56 -2.05 -9.75
C TYR A 123 -0.14 -1.96 -9.23
N LYS A 124 0.55 -0.87 -9.59
CA LYS A 124 1.80 -0.47 -8.96
C LYS A 124 1.47 0.46 -7.79
N ILE A 125 1.94 0.11 -6.59
CA ILE A 125 1.54 0.76 -5.34
C ILE A 125 2.79 1.23 -4.60
N PHE A 126 2.72 2.46 -4.08
CA PHE A 126 3.75 3.04 -3.23
C PHE A 126 3.17 3.26 -1.84
N ILE A 127 3.77 2.67 -0.82
CA ILE A 127 3.46 2.88 0.59
C ILE A 127 4.57 3.74 1.16
N ILE A 128 4.24 4.97 1.55
CA ILE A 128 5.20 5.92 2.11
C ILE A 128 4.81 6.17 3.56
N ASP A 129 5.62 5.63 4.47
CA ASP A 129 5.44 5.85 5.90
C ASP A 129 6.13 7.16 6.33
N GLU A 130 5.62 7.80 7.39
CA GLU A 130 6.13 9.06 7.95
C GLU A 130 6.32 10.17 6.90
N VAL A 131 5.37 10.29 5.96
CA VAL A 131 5.42 11.22 4.81
C VAL A 131 5.71 12.68 5.19
N HIS A 132 5.39 13.09 6.43
CA HIS A 132 5.67 14.42 6.95
C HIS A 132 7.18 14.71 7.13
N MET A 133 8.03 13.69 7.10
CA MET A 133 9.49 13.83 7.17
C MET A 133 10.11 14.19 5.81
N LEU A 134 9.35 14.10 4.72
CA LEU A 134 9.83 14.51 3.39
C LEU A 134 10.03 16.02 3.31
N SER A 135 11.04 16.43 2.55
CA SER A 135 11.19 17.83 2.17
C SER A 135 9.99 18.33 1.35
N LYS A 136 9.69 19.63 1.38
CA LYS A 136 8.61 20.21 0.57
C LYS A 136 8.76 19.90 -0.92
N GLN A 137 9.99 19.88 -1.43
CA GLN A 137 10.29 19.56 -2.83
C GLN A 137 9.98 18.10 -3.15
N ALA A 138 10.37 17.17 -2.28
CA ALA A 138 10.08 15.75 -2.42
C ALA A 138 8.57 15.47 -2.36
N PHE A 139 7.88 16.08 -1.41
CA PHE A 139 6.43 15.96 -1.28
C PHE A 139 5.67 16.49 -2.51
N ASN A 140 6.05 17.67 -3.03
CA ASN A 140 5.46 18.23 -4.25
C ASN A 140 5.74 17.36 -5.48
N ALA A 141 6.88 16.70 -5.54
CA ALA A 141 7.20 15.77 -6.62
C ALA A 141 6.29 14.54 -6.57
N LEU A 142 6.01 14.00 -5.39
CA LEU A 142 5.06 12.87 -5.20
C LEU A 142 3.62 13.26 -5.55
N LEU A 143 3.17 14.46 -5.18
CA LEU A 143 1.83 14.94 -5.55
C LEU A 143 1.64 15.02 -7.07
N LYS A 144 2.68 15.38 -7.82
CA LYS A 144 2.64 15.38 -9.28
C LYS A 144 2.40 13.99 -9.85
N LEU A 145 2.91 12.94 -9.23
CA LEU A 145 2.65 11.55 -9.66
C LEU A 145 1.18 11.17 -9.55
N SER A 146 0.52 11.53 -8.46
CA SER A 146 -0.90 11.23 -8.27
C SER A 146 -1.80 11.96 -9.29
N LEU A 147 -1.35 13.11 -9.81
CA LEU A 147 -2.09 13.90 -10.82
C LEU A 147 -1.86 13.40 -12.25
N ILE A 148 -0.70 12.83 -12.57
CA ILE A 148 -0.38 12.35 -13.92
C ILE A 148 -1.23 11.11 -14.29
N HIS A 149 -1.56 10.25 -13.34
CA HIS A 149 -2.41 9.08 -13.59
C HIS A 149 -3.91 9.38 -13.79
N ILE A 150 -4.36 10.60 -13.52
CA ILE A 150 -5.75 11.03 -13.76
C ILE A 150 -5.99 11.37 -15.25
N SER A 151 -4.94 11.67 -16.03
CA SER A 151 -5.07 12.22 -17.37
C SER A 151 -5.01 11.23 -18.54
N GLU A 152 -4.78 9.94 -18.32
CA GLU A 152 -4.83 8.93 -19.39
C GLU A 152 -5.76 7.76 -19.04
N PRO A 153 -7.00 7.75 -19.58
CA PRO A 153 -7.76 6.52 -19.65
C PRO A 153 -7.10 5.63 -20.71
N THR A 154 -6.36 4.60 -20.27
CA THR A 154 -5.95 3.52 -21.17
C THR A 154 -7.22 2.87 -21.73
N ARG A 155 -7.57 3.19 -22.98
CA ARG A 155 -8.56 2.44 -23.75
C ARG A 155 -8.02 1.02 -23.95
N PRO A 156 -8.77 -0.03 -23.61
CA PRO A 156 -8.44 -1.36 -24.03
C PRO A 156 -8.61 -1.44 -25.55
N ARG A 157 -7.59 -1.94 -26.23
CA ARG A 157 -7.70 -2.47 -27.60
C ARG A 157 -8.21 -3.89 -27.56
#